data_260aa8c507103cee850ae2a413d9b611
#
_entry.id   260aa8c507103cee850ae2a413d9b611
#
_cell.length_a   1.000
_cell.length_b   1.000
_cell.length_c   1.000
_cell.angle_alpha   90.00
_cell.angle_beta   90.00
_cell.angle_gamma   90.00
#
_symmetry.space_group_name_H-M   'P 1'
#
loop_
_entity.id
_entity.type
_entity.pdbx_description
1 polymer ?
#
loop_
_entity_poly.entity_id
_entity_poly.type
_entity_poly.pdbx_seq_one_letter_code
_entity_poly.pdbx_strand_id
1 'polypeptide(L)'
;AMGAGATVADAMVGIVGIPEGDQAKDVTRYTDRIVNHMVSHMVKRAKEVLNKYVSVTITDMTDLIPEMMYYIRWAEYMKKLQDKGFSFAKAVVSQASDQEADRYEMRARGIYNLKLAVFETEESGNIVTNDLDFDKLHRVYVLTGANRGGKTTITQAIGQLFVLAQGGIYIPGSGFTFSPADCIYTHFPADEDKTLDLGRLGEECKRFKEIYENADSRSLLLLNESFSTTSFEEGYYIAKDCIRAILCKGMRTIYNTHMHKLAFDIARINEEQGQAEGRAFSLIVHAKDAKRSYQIEVAPPEGKSYASQIAQKYGVTYELLLHLSLIHISEP
;
A
#
# COMPACT_ATOMS: atom_id res chain seq x y z
N ALA A 1 -53.86 16.35 -40.50
CA ALA A 1 -53.57 16.93 -41.78
C ALA A 1 -52.06 16.86 -41.99
N MET A 2 -51.61 15.91 -42.79
CA MET A 2 -50.21 15.78 -43.16
C MET A 2 -49.96 16.78 -44.29
N GLY A 3 -49.16 17.81 -44.01
CA GLY A 3 -48.68 18.69 -45.04
C GLY A 3 -47.69 17.94 -45.92
N ALA A 4 -47.99 17.81 -47.20
CA ALA A 4 -47.07 17.29 -48.20
C ALA A 4 -45.86 18.24 -48.24
N GLY A 5 -44.68 17.73 -47.81
CA GLY A 5 -43.44 18.46 -47.93
C GLY A 5 -43.11 18.61 -49.41
N ALA A 6 -43.03 19.84 -49.90
CA ALA A 6 -42.54 20.14 -51.22
C ALA A 6 -41.10 19.54 -51.35
N THR A 7 -40.81 18.85 -52.42
CA THR A 7 -39.46 18.32 -52.64
C THR A 7 -38.51 19.49 -53.00
N VAL A 8 -37.22 19.31 -52.75
CA VAL A 8 -36.18 20.31 -53.13
C VAL A 8 -36.24 20.58 -54.65
N ALA A 9 -36.69 19.61 -55.42
CA ALA A 9 -36.89 19.73 -56.84
C ALA A 9 -38.05 20.68 -57.20
N ASP A 10 -39.17 20.62 -56.42
CA ASP A 10 -40.31 21.56 -56.62
C ASP A 10 -39.91 22.99 -56.31
N ALA A 11 -39.05 23.20 -55.26
CA ALA A 11 -38.51 24.54 -54.95
C ALA A 11 -37.57 25.08 -56.02
N MET A 12 -36.74 24.22 -56.65
CA MET A 12 -35.86 24.62 -57.73
C MET A 12 -36.59 24.95 -59.01
N VAL A 13 -37.65 24.22 -59.36
CA VAL A 13 -38.51 24.53 -60.53
C VAL A 13 -39.17 25.89 -60.36
N GLY A 14 -39.61 26.27 -59.18
CA GLY A 14 -40.19 27.58 -58.90
C GLY A 14 -39.21 28.75 -59.00
N ILE A 15 -37.90 28.53 -58.81
CA ILE A 15 -36.87 29.57 -58.84
C ILE A 15 -36.32 29.78 -60.27
N VAL A 16 -36.24 28.76 -61.13
CA VAL A 16 -35.52 28.82 -62.41
C VAL A 16 -36.45 29.01 -63.62
N GLY A 17 -37.81 29.02 -63.45
CA GLY A 17 -38.77 29.29 -64.51
C GLY A 17 -38.67 28.28 -65.73
N ILE A 18 -38.53 27.01 -65.40
CA ILE A 18 -38.38 25.96 -66.44
C ILE A 18 -39.69 25.76 -67.20
N PRO A 19 -39.70 25.67 -68.59
CA PRO A 19 -40.92 25.51 -69.36
C PRO A 19 -41.70 24.25 -68.99
N GLU A 20 -43.03 24.37 -68.96
CA GLU A 20 -43.92 23.20 -68.78
C GLU A 20 -43.88 22.30 -70.07
N GLY A 21 -43.44 21.03 -69.90
CA GLY A 21 -43.39 20.05 -70.93
C GLY A 21 -42.63 18.77 -70.55
N ASP A 22 -42.52 17.83 -71.46
CA ASP A 22 -41.81 16.55 -71.20
C ASP A 22 -40.32 16.75 -70.83
N GLN A 23 -39.71 17.82 -71.37
CA GLN A 23 -38.32 18.19 -70.94
C GLN A 23 -38.19 18.61 -69.48
N ALA A 24 -39.19 19.31 -68.94
CA ALA A 24 -39.20 19.68 -67.52
C ALA A 24 -39.31 18.45 -66.60
N LYS A 25 -40.09 17.45 -67.02
CA LYS A 25 -40.22 16.18 -66.34
C LYS A 25 -38.89 15.36 -66.33
N ASP A 26 -38.16 15.40 -67.44
CA ASP A 26 -36.88 14.71 -67.51
C ASP A 26 -35.77 15.41 -66.66
N VAL A 27 -35.76 16.71 -66.70
CA VAL A 27 -34.85 17.49 -65.83
C VAL A 27 -35.17 17.25 -64.36
N THR A 28 -36.44 17.24 -63.95
CA THR A 28 -36.85 16.96 -62.53
C THR A 28 -36.43 15.55 -62.16
N ARG A 29 -36.68 14.53 -63.02
CA ARG A 29 -36.23 13.17 -62.71
C ARG A 29 -34.72 13.01 -62.62
N TYR A 30 -33.97 13.74 -63.44
CA TYR A 30 -32.52 13.73 -63.43
C TYR A 30 -31.99 14.40 -62.11
N THR A 31 -32.57 15.53 -61.73
CA THR A 31 -32.24 16.26 -60.50
C THR A 31 -32.55 15.41 -59.28
N ASP A 32 -33.73 14.75 -59.24
CA ASP A 32 -34.12 13.87 -58.17
C ASP A 32 -33.15 12.68 -58.02
N ARG A 33 -32.69 12.10 -59.15
CA ARG A 33 -31.68 11.04 -59.11
C ARG A 33 -30.35 11.52 -58.47
N ILE A 34 -29.87 12.69 -58.86
CA ILE A 34 -28.64 13.27 -58.32
C ILE A 34 -28.82 13.58 -56.85
N VAL A 35 -29.90 14.23 -56.45
CA VAL A 35 -30.18 14.57 -55.06
C VAL A 35 -30.32 13.32 -54.23
N ASN A 36 -31.07 12.33 -54.64
CA ASN A 36 -31.22 11.06 -53.96
C ASN A 36 -29.87 10.29 -53.84
N HIS A 37 -29.03 10.33 -54.87
CA HIS A 37 -27.70 9.74 -54.83
C HIS A 37 -26.81 10.46 -53.82
N MET A 38 -26.80 11.81 -53.80
CA MET A 38 -26.05 12.62 -52.88
C MET A 38 -26.52 12.40 -51.40
N VAL A 39 -27.84 12.42 -51.21
CA VAL A 39 -28.43 12.15 -49.87
C VAL A 39 -28.07 10.74 -49.39
N SER A 40 -28.20 9.74 -50.24
CA SER A 40 -27.84 8.36 -49.92
C SER A 40 -26.36 8.23 -49.55
N HIS A 41 -25.49 8.91 -50.30
CA HIS A 41 -24.05 8.92 -50.00
C HIS A 41 -23.76 9.64 -48.67
N MET A 42 -24.40 10.78 -48.41
CA MET A 42 -24.27 11.51 -47.16
C MET A 42 -24.76 10.69 -45.95
N VAL A 43 -25.92 10.05 -46.08
CA VAL A 43 -26.48 9.17 -45.05
C VAL A 43 -25.56 7.99 -44.76
N LYS A 44 -25.02 7.35 -45.83
CA LYS A 44 -24.06 6.26 -45.65
C LYS A 44 -22.80 6.72 -44.90
N ARG A 45 -22.26 7.85 -45.27
CA ARG A 45 -21.07 8.43 -44.66
C ARG A 45 -21.34 8.83 -43.19
N ALA A 46 -22.49 9.45 -42.93
CA ALA A 46 -22.92 9.76 -41.56
C ALA A 46 -23.08 8.49 -40.71
N LYS A 47 -23.67 7.43 -41.27
CA LYS A 47 -23.80 6.13 -40.59
C LYS A 47 -22.45 5.48 -40.33
N GLU A 48 -21.50 5.53 -41.24
CA GLU A 48 -20.13 5.03 -41.03
C GLU A 48 -19.43 5.76 -39.91
N VAL A 49 -19.52 7.11 -39.90
CA VAL A 49 -18.95 7.95 -38.83
C VAL A 49 -19.62 7.65 -37.48
N LEU A 50 -20.95 7.65 -37.42
CA LEU A 50 -21.70 7.34 -36.20
C LEU A 50 -21.37 5.94 -35.67
N ASN A 51 -21.31 4.92 -36.53
CA ASN A 51 -20.95 3.57 -36.12
C ASN A 51 -19.54 3.52 -35.53
N LYS A 52 -18.60 4.26 -36.14
CA LYS A 52 -17.23 4.37 -35.59
C LYS A 52 -17.23 4.97 -34.17
N TYR A 53 -17.94 6.09 -33.97
CA TYR A 53 -18.01 6.70 -32.65
C TYR A 53 -18.72 5.81 -31.63
N VAL A 54 -19.83 5.21 -31.99
CA VAL A 54 -20.56 4.27 -31.11
C VAL A 54 -19.68 3.07 -30.76
N SER A 55 -18.97 2.50 -31.73
CA SER A 55 -18.06 1.37 -31.48
C SER A 55 -16.93 1.75 -30.52
N VAL A 56 -16.25 2.88 -30.74
CA VAL A 56 -15.18 3.37 -29.88
C VAL A 56 -15.71 3.61 -28.47
N THR A 57 -16.83 4.33 -28.33
CA THR A 57 -17.40 4.64 -27.01
C THR A 57 -17.82 3.37 -26.25
N ILE A 58 -18.43 2.40 -26.93
CA ILE A 58 -18.83 1.14 -26.28
C ILE A 58 -17.60 0.34 -25.86
N THR A 59 -16.57 0.27 -26.70
CA THR A 59 -15.33 -0.43 -26.37
C THR A 59 -14.65 0.20 -25.15
N ASP A 60 -14.49 1.52 -25.16
CA ASP A 60 -13.86 2.24 -24.04
C ASP A 60 -14.65 2.07 -22.73
N MET A 61 -15.99 2.10 -22.80
CA MET A 61 -16.82 1.84 -21.60
C MET A 61 -16.74 0.39 -21.15
N THR A 62 -16.64 -0.55 -22.08
CA THR A 62 -16.52 -1.98 -21.75
C THR A 62 -15.20 -2.28 -21.06
N ASP A 63 -14.12 -1.62 -21.49
CA ASP A 63 -12.79 -1.78 -20.90
C ASP A 63 -12.71 -1.21 -19.47
N LEU A 64 -13.56 -0.22 -19.11
CA LEU A 64 -13.66 0.30 -17.76
C LEU A 64 -14.43 -0.62 -16.79
N ILE A 65 -15.25 -1.54 -17.31
CA ILE A 65 -16.07 -2.43 -16.43
C ILE A 65 -15.21 -3.23 -15.45
N PRO A 66 -14.11 -3.89 -15.82
CA PRO A 66 -13.27 -4.65 -14.89
C PRO A 66 -12.71 -3.77 -13.79
N GLU A 67 -12.27 -2.55 -14.09
CA GLU A 67 -11.76 -1.59 -13.12
C GLU A 67 -12.85 -1.15 -12.15
N MET A 68 -14.04 -0.79 -12.65
CA MET A 68 -15.18 -0.44 -11.81
C MET A 68 -15.60 -1.61 -10.91
N MET A 69 -15.63 -2.83 -11.45
CA MET A 69 -15.96 -4.03 -10.69
C MET A 69 -14.96 -4.30 -9.57
N TYR A 70 -13.68 -4.00 -9.77
CA TYR A 70 -12.67 -4.09 -8.72
C TYR A 70 -13.03 -3.21 -7.51
N TYR A 71 -13.35 -1.93 -7.73
CA TYR A 71 -13.75 -1.02 -6.64
C TYR A 71 -15.08 -1.40 -6.00
N ILE A 72 -16.05 -1.85 -6.80
CA ILE A 72 -17.36 -2.31 -6.28
C ILE A 72 -17.15 -3.53 -5.36
N ARG A 73 -16.36 -4.52 -5.78
CA ARG A 73 -16.05 -5.70 -4.98
C ARG A 73 -15.33 -5.36 -3.68
N TRP A 74 -14.42 -4.41 -3.74
CA TRP A 74 -13.76 -3.90 -2.54
C TRP A 74 -14.74 -3.21 -1.60
N ALA A 75 -15.63 -2.37 -2.11
CA ALA A 75 -16.63 -1.69 -1.30
C ALA A 75 -17.59 -2.70 -0.62
N GLU A 76 -18.04 -3.71 -1.35
CA GLU A 76 -18.88 -4.80 -0.79
C GLU A 76 -18.13 -5.58 0.30
N TYR A 77 -16.87 -5.87 0.09
CA TYR A 77 -16.04 -6.59 1.04
C TYR A 77 -15.81 -5.77 2.32
N MET A 78 -15.43 -4.50 2.17
CA MET A 78 -15.26 -3.59 3.31
C MET A 78 -16.56 -3.44 4.10
N LYS A 79 -17.71 -3.32 3.43
CA LYS A 79 -19.00 -3.24 4.09
C LYS A 79 -19.28 -4.48 4.96
N LYS A 80 -18.98 -5.68 4.46
CA LYS A 80 -19.10 -6.93 5.25
C LYS A 80 -18.23 -6.92 6.51
N LEU A 81 -17.04 -6.32 6.43
CA LEU A 81 -16.15 -6.18 7.60
C LEU A 81 -16.63 -5.08 8.55
N GLN A 82 -17.17 -3.98 8.02
CA GLN A 82 -17.79 -2.93 8.84
C GLN A 82 -19.01 -3.43 9.62
N ASP A 83 -19.80 -4.30 9.02
CA ASP A 83 -20.95 -4.95 9.69
C ASP A 83 -20.50 -5.84 10.88
N LYS A 84 -19.23 -6.30 10.87
CA LYS A 84 -18.56 -6.98 11.99
C LYS A 84 -17.87 -6.03 12.97
N GLY A 85 -18.00 -4.72 12.80
CA GLY A 85 -17.45 -3.70 13.67
C GLY A 85 -16.03 -3.23 13.33
N PHE A 86 -15.44 -3.65 12.19
CA PHE A 86 -14.15 -3.16 11.75
C PHE A 86 -14.25 -1.75 11.16
N SER A 87 -13.35 -0.85 11.56
CA SER A 87 -13.33 0.51 11.05
C SER A 87 -12.50 0.63 9.77
N PHE A 88 -13.01 1.39 8.81
CA PHE A 88 -12.31 1.78 7.59
C PHE A 88 -12.42 3.29 7.40
N ALA A 89 -11.35 3.91 6.93
CA ALA A 89 -11.31 5.34 6.65
C ALA A 89 -10.86 5.63 5.22
N LYS A 90 -11.30 6.76 4.69
CA LYS A 90 -10.77 7.30 3.44
C LYS A 90 -9.40 7.89 3.72
N ALA A 91 -8.40 7.50 2.94
CA ALA A 91 -7.09 8.10 3.00
C ALA A 91 -7.12 9.54 2.43
N VAL A 92 -6.34 10.42 3.04
CA VAL A 92 -6.16 11.80 2.59
C VAL A 92 -4.71 11.98 2.15
N VAL A 93 -4.52 12.36 0.89
CA VAL A 93 -3.20 12.71 0.39
C VAL A 93 -2.83 14.09 0.95
N SER A 94 -1.68 14.18 1.62
CA SER A 94 -1.13 15.49 2.03
C SER A 94 -0.95 16.36 0.80
N GLN A 95 -1.53 17.54 0.82
CA GLN A 95 -1.26 18.50 -0.24
C GLN A 95 0.22 18.88 -0.12
N ALA A 96 0.96 18.64 -1.19
CA ALA A 96 2.32 19.13 -1.29
C ALA A 96 2.24 20.68 -1.22
N SER A 97 2.39 21.21 -0.01
CA SER A 97 2.80 22.60 0.12
C SER A 97 4.22 22.68 -0.43
N ASP A 98 4.62 23.83 -0.96
CA ASP A 98 6.01 24.04 -1.44
C ASP A 98 7.05 23.86 -0.30
N GLN A 99 6.62 23.50 0.90
CA GLN A 99 7.48 23.19 2.03
C GLN A 99 7.95 21.74 1.97
N GLU A 100 9.24 21.55 1.95
CA GLU A 100 9.94 20.26 1.89
C GLU A 100 9.52 19.27 3.01
N ALA A 101 8.99 19.81 4.13
CA ALA A 101 8.51 19.08 5.28
C ALA A 101 7.30 18.15 4.97
N ASP A 102 6.41 18.56 4.06
CA ASP A 102 5.18 17.82 3.78
C ASP A 102 5.38 16.60 2.86
N ARG A 103 6.55 16.50 2.23
CA ARG A 103 6.88 15.41 1.28
C ARG A 103 6.98 14.04 1.93
N TYR A 104 6.97 13.98 3.26
CA TYR A 104 7.30 12.77 4.00
C TYR A 104 6.25 12.42 5.05
N GLU A 105 5.19 13.17 5.10
CA GLU A 105 4.19 13.04 6.14
C GLU A 105 3.42 11.72 6.01
N MET A 106 3.27 11.06 7.15
CA MET A 106 2.30 9.99 7.35
C MET A 106 1.72 10.13 8.74
N ARG A 107 0.41 10.23 8.84
CA ARG A 107 -0.32 10.17 10.11
C ARG A 107 -1.36 9.07 10.03
N ALA A 108 -1.13 8.00 10.76
CA ALA A 108 -2.00 6.84 10.80
C ALA A 108 -2.66 6.72 12.18
N ARG A 109 -3.98 6.52 12.20
CA ARG A 109 -4.79 6.47 13.43
C ARG A 109 -5.66 5.24 13.45
N GLY A 110 -5.64 4.53 14.58
CA GLY A 110 -6.46 3.35 14.81
C GLY A 110 -6.22 2.23 13.80
N ILE A 111 -5.00 2.12 13.27
CA ILE A 111 -4.68 1.18 12.19
C ILE A 111 -4.52 -0.25 12.69
N TYR A 112 -4.85 -1.19 11.84
CA TYR A 112 -4.67 -2.62 12.09
C TYR A 112 -4.32 -3.34 10.78
N ASN A 113 -3.83 -4.58 10.90
CA ASN A 113 -3.53 -5.41 9.74
C ASN A 113 -4.83 -6.02 9.19
N LEU A 114 -5.17 -5.72 7.94
CA LEU A 114 -6.38 -6.21 7.27
C LEU A 114 -6.48 -7.75 7.30
N LYS A 115 -5.34 -8.44 7.26
CA LYS A 115 -5.30 -9.90 7.32
C LYS A 115 -5.92 -10.45 8.62
N LEU A 116 -5.79 -9.73 9.75
CA LEU A 116 -6.43 -10.13 11.00
C LEU A 116 -7.95 -10.09 10.88
N ALA A 117 -8.50 -9.03 10.27
CA ALA A 117 -9.95 -8.90 10.08
C ALA A 117 -10.53 -9.98 9.16
N VAL A 118 -9.72 -10.52 8.24
CA VAL A 118 -10.12 -11.64 7.35
C VAL A 118 -10.24 -12.95 8.11
N PHE A 119 -9.31 -13.21 9.04
CA PHE A 119 -9.26 -14.47 9.80
C PHE A 119 -10.10 -14.44 11.08
N GLU A 120 -10.43 -13.25 11.61
CA GLU A 120 -11.34 -13.13 12.74
C GLU A 120 -12.77 -13.43 12.27
N THR A 121 -13.28 -14.57 12.70
CA THR A 121 -14.66 -14.99 12.40
C THR A 121 -15.69 -14.32 13.31
N GLU A 122 -15.26 -13.70 14.41
CA GLU A 122 -16.06 -13.06 15.44
C GLU A 122 -15.80 -11.54 15.49
N GLU A 123 -16.56 -10.81 16.26
CA GLU A 123 -16.60 -9.35 16.31
C GLU A 123 -15.21 -8.68 16.52
N SER A 124 -15.06 -7.45 16.02
CA SER A 124 -13.83 -6.64 16.05
C SER A 124 -13.16 -6.41 17.41
N GLY A 125 -13.78 -6.88 18.51
CA GLY A 125 -13.34 -6.61 19.87
C GLY A 125 -11.96 -7.14 20.28
N ASN A 126 -11.36 -8.01 19.48
CA ASN A 126 -10.07 -8.64 19.79
C ASN A 126 -8.88 -8.02 19.05
N ILE A 127 -9.10 -7.12 18.08
CA ILE A 127 -8.01 -6.50 17.33
C ILE A 127 -7.58 -5.22 18.02
N VAL A 128 -6.30 -5.17 18.39
CA VAL A 128 -5.67 -3.97 18.94
C VAL A 128 -5.26 -3.05 17.80
N THR A 129 -5.75 -1.82 17.84
CA THR A 129 -5.42 -0.78 16.88
C THR A 129 -4.24 0.06 17.37
N ASN A 130 -3.51 0.65 16.42
CA ASN A 130 -2.30 1.42 16.71
C ASN A 130 -2.28 2.75 15.97
N ASP A 131 -1.52 3.70 16.49
CA ASP A 131 -1.23 4.99 15.87
C ASP A 131 0.26 5.07 15.53
N LEU A 132 0.60 5.68 14.39
CA LEU A 132 1.99 5.93 14.03
C LEU A 132 2.10 7.12 13.08
N ASP A 133 3.13 7.92 13.29
CA ASP A 133 3.43 9.08 12.46
C ASP A 133 4.86 8.98 11.89
N PHE A 134 5.00 9.39 10.62
CA PHE A 134 6.28 9.77 10.02
C PHE A 134 6.22 11.25 9.69
N ASP A 135 7.32 11.95 9.93
CA ASP A 135 7.47 13.35 9.60
C ASP A 135 8.94 13.65 9.20
N LYS A 136 9.31 14.91 9.16
CA LYS A 136 10.67 15.33 8.83
C LYS A 136 11.72 14.75 9.79
N LEU A 137 11.40 14.63 11.07
CA LEU A 137 12.28 14.13 12.11
C LEU A 137 12.19 12.61 12.27
N HIS A 138 10.98 12.08 12.33
CA HIS A 138 10.70 10.67 12.58
C HIS A 138 10.77 9.87 11.27
N ARG A 139 11.96 9.39 10.90
CA ARG A 139 12.22 8.73 9.62
C ARG A 139 12.39 7.23 9.71
N VAL A 140 13.01 6.78 10.78
CA VAL A 140 13.31 5.37 11.00
C VAL A 140 12.81 4.95 12.38
N TYR A 141 12.02 3.91 12.41
CA TYR A 141 11.61 3.25 13.65
C TYR A 141 12.26 1.88 13.75
N VAL A 142 13.02 1.68 14.81
CA VAL A 142 13.56 0.37 15.20
C VAL A 142 12.55 -0.28 16.14
N LEU A 143 11.76 -1.21 15.62
CA LEU A 143 10.68 -1.87 16.34
C LEU A 143 11.21 -3.10 17.04
N THR A 144 11.17 -3.08 18.37
CA THR A 144 11.56 -4.19 19.24
C THR A 144 10.42 -4.65 20.14
N GLY A 145 10.61 -5.74 20.85
CA GLY A 145 9.64 -6.30 21.79
C GLY A 145 9.58 -7.83 21.73
N ALA A 146 8.70 -8.42 22.53
CA ALA A 146 8.57 -9.86 22.67
C ALA A 146 8.25 -10.57 21.33
N ASN A 147 8.77 -11.78 21.19
CA ASN A 147 8.40 -12.66 20.08
C ASN A 147 6.88 -12.96 20.11
N ARG A 148 6.25 -12.98 18.94
CA ARG A 148 4.80 -13.05 18.78
C ARG A 148 4.04 -11.86 19.39
N GLY A 149 4.70 -10.71 19.63
CA GLY A 149 4.09 -9.47 20.12
C GLY A 149 3.36 -8.66 19.05
N GLY A 150 3.25 -9.14 17.81
CA GLY A 150 2.59 -8.42 16.71
C GLY A 150 3.49 -7.50 15.88
N LYS A 151 4.82 -7.52 16.11
CA LYS A 151 5.78 -6.69 15.37
C LYS A 151 5.66 -6.82 13.85
N THR A 152 5.71 -8.03 13.33
CA THR A 152 5.56 -8.30 11.89
C THR A 152 4.17 -7.87 11.39
N THR A 153 3.15 -8.09 12.21
CA THR A 153 1.76 -7.74 11.90
C THR A 153 1.59 -6.24 11.68
N ILE A 154 2.16 -5.40 12.55
CA ILE A 154 2.09 -3.93 12.41
C ILE A 154 2.98 -3.43 11.26
N THR A 155 4.16 -4.02 11.07
CA THR A 155 5.03 -3.71 9.92
C THR A 155 4.30 -3.93 8.59
N GLN A 156 3.59 -5.06 8.47
CA GLN A 156 2.76 -5.35 7.30
C GLN A 156 1.57 -4.41 7.17
N ALA A 157 0.92 -4.05 8.29
CA ALA A 157 -0.21 -3.11 8.29
C ALA A 157 0.18 -1.77 7.67
N ILE A 158 1.34 -1.23 8.01
CA ILE A 158 1.83 0.04 7.44
C ILE A 158 2.01 -0.07 5.92
N GLY A 159 2.59 -1.16 5.41
CA GLY A 159 2.67 -1.40 3.97
C GLY A 159 1.30 -1.48 3.30
N GLN A 160 0.34 -2.17 3.94
CA GLN A 160 -1.04 -2.26 3.46
C GLN A 160 -1.72 -0.90 3.34
N LEU A 161 -1.50 0.03 4.30
CA LEU A 161 -2.06 1.38 4.22
C LEU A 161 -1.67 2.09 2.94
N PHE A 162 -0.37 2.08 2.60
CA PHE A 162 0.11 2.74 1.39
C PHE A 162 -0.42 2.06 0.11
N VAL A 163 -0.41 0.73 0.05
CA VAL A 163 -0.93 -0.01 -1.10
C VAL A 163 -2.41 0.30 -1.33
N LEU A 164 -3.22 0.24 -0.28
CA LEU A 164 -4.66 0.49 -0.38
C LEU A 164 -4.96 1.96 -0.69
N ALA A 165 -4.31 2.90 0.02
CA ALA A 165 -4.52 4.32 -0.16
C ALA A 165 -4.12 4.80 -1.57
N GLN A 166 -2.96 4.37 -2.07
CA GLN A 166 -2.49 4.69 -3.42
C GLN A 166 -3.32 4.02 -4.51
N GLY A 167 -3.94 2.88 -4.19
CA GLY A 167 -4.94 2.23 -5.05
C GLY A 167 -6.34 2.88 -5.00
N GLY A 168 -6.52 3.99 -4.24
CA GLY A 168 -7.81 4.67 -4.12
C GLY A 168 -8.84 3.92 -3.28
N ILE A 169 -8.40 3.00 -2.42
CA ILE A 169 -9.24 2.13 -1.59
C ILE A 169 -9.21 2.63 -0.14
N TYR A 170 -10.32 2.43 0.58
CA TYR A 170 -10.38 2.70 2.02
C TYR A 170 -9.37 1.85 2.78
N ILE A 171 -8.76 2.44 3.79
CA ILE A 171 -7.73 1.79 4.62
C ILE A 171 -8.32 1.22 5.92
N PRO A 172 -7.75 0.14 6.46
CA PRO A 172 -8.13 -0.41 7.77
C PRO A 172 -7.62 0.52 8.88
N GLY A 173 -8.53 1.26 9.48
CA GLY A 173 -8.23 2.24 10.53
C GLY A 173 -9.27 3.35 10.62
N SER A 174 -9.04 4.31 11.52
CA SER A 174 -9.91 5.47 11.74
C SER A 174 -9.47 6.72 10.97
N GLY A 175 -8.21 6.78 10.52
CA GLY A 175 -7.70 7.90 9.74
C GLY A 175 -6.31 7.63 9.16
N PHE A 176 -6.06 8.16 7.95
CA PHE A 176 -4.76 8.07 7.29
C PHE A 176 -4.53 9.28 6.40
N THR A 177 -3.59 10.13 6.80
CA THR A 177 -3.09 11.24 5.97
C THR A 177 -1.66 10.92 5.59
N PHE A 178 -1.30 11.05 4.31
CA PHE A 178 0.02 10.61 3.86
C PHE A 178 0.51 11.33 2.62
N SER A 179 1.82 11.44 2.50
CA SER A 179 2.50 11.73 1.23
C SER A 179 2.75 10.41 0.50
N PRO A 180 2.37 10.28 -0.77
CA PRO A 180 2.57 9.06 -1.52
C PRO A 180 4.01 8.54 -1.49
N ALA A 181 4.17 7.23 -1.49
CA ALA A 181 5.44 6.59 -1.70
C ALA A 181 5.61 6.26 -3.18
N ASP A 182 6.79 6.53 -3.74
CA ASP A 182 7.13 6.14 -5.11
C ASP A 182 7.31 4.63 -5.23
N CYS A 183 7.86 4.02 -4.18
CA CYS A 183 7.99 2.57 -4.09
C CYS A 183 7.89 2.09 -2.62
N ILE A 184 7.39 0.88 -2.45
CA ILE A 184 7.34 0.18 -1.17
C ILE A 184 8.26 -1.03 -1.26
N TYR A 185 9.38 -0.97 -0.56
CA TYR A 185 10.34 -2.06 -0.51
C TYR A 185 10.15 -2.89 0.75
N THR A 186 10.23 -4.20 0.58
CA THR A 186 10.19 -5.14 1.70
C THR A 186 11.45 -6.00 1.73
N HIS A 187 12.05 -6.11 2.91
CA HIS A 187 13.18 -6.98 3.15
C HIS A 187 12.83 -7.93 4.31
N PHE A 188 12.19 -9.03 3.96
CA PHE A 188 11.76 -10.08 4.87
C PHE A 188 12.63 -11.32 4.67
N PRO A 189 12.78 -12.20 5.67
CA PRO A 189 13.52 -13.44 5.51
C PRO A 189 13.06 -14.21 4.27
N ALA A 190 14.02 -14.73 3.48
CA ALA A 190 13.72 -15.55 2.33
C ALA A 190 13.40 -16.99 2.77
N ASP A 191 12.57 -17.68 1.99
CA ASP A 191 12.32 -19.11 2.16
C ASP A 191 13.61 -19.93 1.93
N GLU A 192 13.75 -21.04 2.63
CA GLU A 192 14.99 -21.81 2.73
C GLU A 192 15.52 -22.41 1.40
N ASP A 193 14.67 -22.52 0.39
CA ASP A 193 14.97 -23.27 -0.83
C ASP A 193 15.80 -22.52 -1.91
N LYS A 194 16.18 -21.25 -1.69
CA LYS A 194 16.78 -20.41 -2.74
C LYS A 194 18.25 -19.99 -2.52
N THR A 195 18.92 -20.52 -1.51
CA THR A 195 20.25 -20.00 -1.09
C THR A 195 21.41 -20.94 -1.44
N LEU A 196 21.66 -21.20 -2.72
CA LEU A 196 22.70 -22.19 -3.10
C LEU A 196 24.12 -21.63 -3.18
N ASP A 197 24.35 -20.36 -3.55
CA ASP A 197 25.70 -19.88 -3.89
C ASP A 197 26.37 -18.90 -2.91
N LEU A 198 25.62 -18.07 -2.19
CA LEU A 198 26.20 -17.01 -1.34
C LEU A 198 26.00 -17.20 0.17
N GLY A 199 25.28 -18.21 0.57
CA GLY A 199 24.76 -18.30 1.94
C GLY A 199 23.69 -17.25 2.23
N ARG A 200 22.92 -17.45 3.30
CA ARG A 200 21.74 -16.60 3.63
C ARG A 200 22.10 -15.14 3.85
N LEU A 201 23.18 -14.87 4.58
CA LEU A 201 23.61 -13.49 4.84
C LEU A 201 24.04 -12.77 3.57
N GLY A 202 24.75 -13.45 2.67
CA GLY A 202 25.17 -12.88 1.39
C GLY A 202 23.98 -12.47 0.52
N GLU A 203 22.94 -13.32 0.46
CA GLU A 203 21.71 -13.01 -0.26
C GLU A 203 20.93 -11.85 0.39
N GLU A 204 20.85 -11.79 1.72
CA GLU A 204 20.24 -10.66 2.43
C GLU A 204 20.97 -9.35 2.14
N CYS A 205 22.30 -9.33 2.19
CA CYS A 205 23.11 -8.16 1.88
C CYS A 205 22.94 -7.71 0.42
N LYS A 206 22.95 -8.64 -0.53
CA LYS A 206 22.73 -8.35 -1.96
C LYS A 206 21.37 -7.72 -2.19
N ARG A 207 20.31 -8.32 -1.64
CA ARG A 207 18.94 -7.80 -1.77
C ARG A 207 18.78 -6.42 -1.11
N PHE A 208 19.38 -6.20 0.06
CA PHE A 208 19.36 -4.89 0.68
C PHE A 208 20.09 -3.83 -0.18
N LYS A 209 21.24 -4.19 -0.76
CA LYS A 209 21.97 -3.32 -1.68
C LYS A 209 21.13 -2.92 -2.88
N GLU A 210 20.46 -3.89 -3.53
CA GLU A 210 19.55 -3.63 -4.66
C GLU A 210 18.40 -2.69 -4.27
N ILE A 211 17.81 -2.89 -3.10
CA ILE A 211 16.79 -1.97 -2.56
C ILE A 211 17.39 -0.58 -2.37
N TYR A 212 18.54 -0.50 -1.71
CA TYR A 212 19.17 0.78 -1.40
C TYR A 212 19.57 1.56 -2.65
N GLU A 213 20.04 0.90 -3.70
CA GLU A 213 20.38 1.53 -4.98
C GLU A 213 19.16 2.17 -5.66
N ASN A 214 18.00 1.52 -5.60
CA ASN A 214 16.79 1.94 -6.29
C ASN A 214 15.86 2.83 -5.45
N ALA A 215 15.96 2.81 -4.13
CA ALA A 215 15.13 3.60 -3.24
C ALA A 215 15.58 5.07 -3.16
N ASP A 216 14.66 5.97 -2.89
CA ASP A 216 14.92 7.39 -2.61
C ASP A 216 14.21 7.86 -1.32
N SER A 217 14.25 9.17 -1.04
CA SER A 217 13.66 9.76 0.16
C SER A 217 12.13 9.63 0.25
N ARG A 218 11.44 9.35 -0.87
CA ARG A 218 9.98 9.14 -0.91
C ARG A 218 9.60 7.68 -0.73
N SER A 219 10.56 6.77 -0.81
CA SER A 219 10.31 5.33 -0.65
C SER A 219 9.91 4.98 0.78
N LEU A 220 9.10 3.93 0.91
CA LEU A 220 8.81 3.25 2.17
C LEU A 220 9.58 1.94 2.24
N LEU A 221 10.36 1.74 3.31
CA LEU A 221 11.15 0.54 3.51
C LEU A 221 10.67 -0.22 4.75
N LEU A 222 10.31 -1.49 4.56
CA LEU A 222 9.84 -2.38 5.61
C LEU A 222 10.84 -3.53 5.78
N LEU A 223 11.63 -3.46 6.85
CA LEU A 223 12.60 -4.49 7.22
C LEU A 223 12.00 -5.37 8.32
N ASN A 224 12.09 -6.68 8.15
CA ASN A 224 11.59 -7.64 9.13
C ASN A 224 12.65 -8.70 9.39
N GLU A 225 13.24 -8.67 10.59
CA GLU A 225 14.29 -9.59 11.06
C GLU A 225 15.49 -9.68 10.11
N SER A 226 15.79 -8.59 9.39
CA SER A 226 16.89 -8.53 8.43
C SER A 226 18.24 -8.73 9.11
N PHE A 227 19.13 -9.47 8.46
CA PHE A 227 20.47 -9.83 8.93
C PHE A 227 20.50 -10.67 10.21
N SER A 228 19.40 -11.40 10.49
CA SER A 228 19.28 -12.29 11.65
C SER A 228 19.80 -13.70 11.39
N THR A 229 20.26 -13.98 10.17
CA THR A 229 20.74 -15.32 9.75
C THR A 229 22.19 -15.58 10.09
N THR A 230 22.88 -14.62 10.70
CA THR A 230 24.27 -14.71 11.15
C THR A 230 24.40 -14.55 12.67
N SER A 231 25.63 -14.46 13.18
CA SER A 231 25.86 -14.17 14.59
C SER A 231 25.26 -12.82 14.98
N PHE A 232 24.85 -12.71 16.25
CA PHE A 232 24.23 -11.46 16.74
C PHE A 232 25.13 -10.23 16.51
N GLU A 233 26.44 -10.38 16.70
CA GLU A 233 27.39 -9.26 16.56
C GLU A 233 27.53 -8.82 15.11
N GLU A 234 27.69 -9.76 14.18
CA GLU A 234 27.81 -9.45 12.75
C GLU A 234 26.53 -8.81 12.22
N GLY A 235 25.37 -9.42 12.53
CA GLY A 235 24.07 -8.88 12.15
C GLY A 235 23.84 -7.46 12.69
N TYR A 236 24.24 -7.20 13.92
CA TYR A 236 24.17 -5.88 14.54
C TYR A 236 25.00 -4.83 13.79
N TYR A 237 26.26 -5.12 13.44
CA TYR A 237 27.11 -4.17 12.72
C TYR A 237 26.54 -3.83 11.35
N ILE A 238 26.09 -4.82 10.60
CA ILE A 238 25.46 -4.62 9.29
C ILE A 238 24.18 -3.80 9.44
N ALA A 239 23.32 -4.16 10.38
CA ALA A 239 22.07 -3.45 10.62
C ALA A 239 22.28 -1.97 11.02
N LYS A 240 23.29 -1.70 11.87
CA LYS A 240 23.67 -0.33 12.25
C LYS A 240 24.06 0.49 11.03
N ASP A 241 24.93 -0.04 10.18
CA ASP A 241 25.38 0.64 8.97
C ASP A 241 24.24 0.85 7.97
N CYS A 242 23.34 -0.13 7.83
CA CYS A 242 22.12 0.01 7.03
C CYS A 242 21.23 1.15 7.54
N ILE A 243 20.99 1.26 8.85
CA ILE A 243 20.18 2.36 9.41
C ILE A 243 20.82 3.72 9.11
N ARG A 244 22.14 3.83 9.27
CA ARG A 244 22.86 5.07 8.94
C ARG A 244 22.73 5.44 7.47
N ALA A 245 22.87 4.47 6.57
CA ALA A 245 22.67 4.67 5.14
C ALA A 245 21.22 5.09 4.81
N ILE A 246 20.23 4.45 5.44
CA ILE A 246 18.80 4.79 5.31
C ILE A 246 18.54 6.24 5.73
N LEU A 247 19.08 6.66 6.87
CA LEU A 247 18.97 8.04 7.35
C LEU A 247 19.60 9.06 6.40
N CYS A 248 20.76 8.73 5.79
CA CYS A 248 21.40 9.57 4.77
C CYS A 248 20.48 9.80 3.56
N LYS A 249 19.74 8.78 3.12
CA LYS A 249 18.76 8.90 2.03
C LYS A 249 17.43 9.51 2.48
N GLY A 250 17.15 9.58 3.78
CA GLY A 250 15.93 10.11 4.33
C GLY A 250 14.69 9.25 4.07
N MET A 251 14.84 7.94 3.91
CA MET A 251 13.74 7.01 3.66
C MET A 251 12.86 6.80 4.90
N ARG A 252 11.54 6.67 4.70
CA ARG A 252 10.61 6.23 5.76
C ARG A 252 10.80 4.74 5.98
N THR A 253 11.14 4.33 7.21
CA THR A 253 11.52 2.94 7.46
C THR A 253 10.95 2.42 8.78
N ILE A 254 10.40 1.21 8.74
CA ILE A 254 10.16 0.36 9.91
C ILE A 254 11.16 -0.78 9.87
N TYR A 255 12.01 -0.85 10.90
CA TYR A 255 12.93 -1.96 11.08
C TYR A 255 12.49 -2.81 12.27
N ASN A 256 11.73 -3.85 12.02
CA ASN A 256 11.36 -4.85 13.01
C ASN A 256 12.54 -5.79 13.24
N THR A 257 12.98 -5.91 14.49
CA THR A 257 14.10 -6.76 14.87
C THR A 257 14.03 -7.24 16.31
N HIS A 258 14.68 -8.36 16.61
CA HIS A 258 14.94 -8.81 17.96
C HIS A 258 16.33 -8.36 18.50
N MET A 259 17.10 -7.65 17.70
CA MET A 259 18.38 -7.08 18.10
C MET A 259 18.16 -5.85 19.01
N HIS A 260 17.85 -6.08 20.29
CA HIS A 260 17.60 -4.99 21.26
C HIS A 260 18.74 -3.99 21.34
N LYS A 261 20.01 -4.44 21.20
CA LYS A 261 21.19 -3.57 21.18
C LYS A 261 21.07 -2.46 20.14
N LEU A 262 20.45 -2.74 18.97
CA LEU A 262 20.25 -1.76 17.92
C LEU A 262 19.34 -0.60 18.39
N ALA A 263 18.28 -0.92 19.13
CA ALA A 263 17.39 0.06 19.71
C ALA A 263 18.05 0.87 20.85
N PHE A 264 18.92 0.23 21.66
CA PHE A 264 19.70 0.94 22.69
C PHE A 264 20.71 1.93 22.11
N ASP A 265 21.28 1.60 20.95
CA ASP A 265 22.31 2.42 20.31
C ASP A 265 21.75 3.55 19.42
N ILE A 266 20.42 3.73 19.35
CA ILE A 266 19.76 4.75 18.51
C ILE A 266 20.30 6.16 18.78
N ALA A 267 20.51 6.53 20.05
CA ALA A 267 21.05 7.85 20.40
C ALA A 267 22.41 8.04 19.74
N ARG A 268 23.30 7.05 19.85
CA ARG A 268 24.62 7.09 19.23
C ARG A 268 24.56 7.09 17.69
N ILE A 269 23.66 6.32 17.10
CA ILE A 269 23.44 6.31 15.66
C ILE A 269 23.05 7.71 15.18
N ASN A 270 22.14 8.37 15.88
CA ASN A 270 21.68 9.72 15.56
C ASN A 270 22.80 10.77 15.73
N GLU A 271 23.67 10.65 16.76
CA GLU A 271 24.83 11.51 16.95
C GLU A 271 25.86 11.33 15.83
N GLU A 272 26.20 10.10 15.49
CA GLU A 272 27.13 9.76 14.42
C GLU A 272 26.63 10.24 13.04
N GLN A 273 25.32 10.42 12.86
CA GLN A 273 24.69 10.86 11.62
C GLN A 273 24.81 12.38 11.37
N GLY A 274 25.11 13.16 12.39
CA GLY A 274 25.44 14.59 12.28
C GLY A 274 24.28 15.43 11.74
N GLN A 275 24.45 15.99 10.53
CA GLN A 275 23.54 16.98 9.93
C GLN A 275 22.30 16.39 9.23
N ALA A 276 22.10 15.07 9.19
CA ALA A 276 20.88 14.50 8.62
C ALA A 276 19.65 15.05 9.38
N GLU A 277 18.65 15.52 8.66
CA GLU A 277 17.42 16.07 9.25
C GLU A 277 16.60 15.00 9.95
N GLY A 278 16.50 13.81 9.35
CA GLY A 278 15.78 12.66 9.90
C GLY A 278 16.57 11.95 11.00
N ARG A 279 15.84 11.35 11.94
CA ARG A 279 16.37 10.59 13.06
C ARG A 279 15.72 9.20 13.14
N ALA A 280 16.44 8.30 13.81
CA ALA A 280 15.90 7.01 14.22
C ALA A 280 15.29 7.09 15.61
N PHE A 281 14.23 6.32 15.83
CA PHE A 281 13.54 6.22 17.13
C PHE A 281 13.31 4.76 17.49
N SER A 282 13.33 4.48 18.79
CA SER A 282 12.91 3.19 19.32
C SER A 282 11.39 3.13 19.35
N LEU A 283 10.86 2.05 18.80
CA LEU A 283 9.44 1.70 18.86
C LEU A 283 9.33 0.36 19.60
N ILE A 284 8.50 0.31 20.62
CA ILE A 284 8.34 -0.91 21.43
C ILE A 284 6.92 -1.43 21.33
N VAL A 285 6.77 -2.75 21.46
CA VAL A 285 5.47 -3.38 21.69
C VAL A 285 5.36 -3.67 23.18
N HIS A 286 4.43 -3.00 23.83
CA HIS A 286 4.21 -3.16 25.28
C HIS A 286 3.75 -4.56 25.68
N ALA A 287 4.29 -5.05 26.80
CA ALA A 287 3.75 -6.18 27.54
C ALA A 287 3.12 -5.65 28.84
N LYS A 288 1.79 -5.65 28.95
CA LYS A 288 1.08 -5.24 30.17
C LYS A 288 0.79 -6.48 31.01
N ASP A 289 1.27 -6.53 32.26
CA ASP A 289 1.02 -7.61 33.24
C ASP A 289 1.28 -9.03 32.71
N ALA A 290 2.43 -9.23 32.05
CA ALA A 290 2.79 -10.49 31.37
C ALA A 290 1.81 -10.90 30.22
N LYS A 291 0.81 -10.08 29.90
CA LYS A 291 -0.05 -10.22 28.70
C LYS A 291 0.43 -9.29 27.62
N ARG A 292 0.40 -9.77 26.38
CA ARG A 292 0.75 -8.99 25.20
C ARG A 292 -0.30 -7.92 24.95
N SER A 293 0.10 -6.64 24.94
CA SER A 293 -0.83 -5.55 24.64
C SER A 293 -1.07 -5.36 23.16
N TYR A 294 -0.12 -5.81 22.31
CA TYR A 294 -0.08 -5.54 20.86
C TYR A 294 -0.10 -4.05 20.48
N GLN A 295 0.08 -3.17 21.47
CA GLN A 295 0.19 -1.72 21.26
C GLN A 295 1.65 -1.33 21.06
N ILE A 296 1.89 -0.45 20.09
CA ILE A 296 3.20 0.15 19.84
C ILE A 296 3.30 1.52 20.48
N GLU A 297 4.48 1.86 20.97
CA GLU A 297 4.79 3.17 21.53
C GLU A 297 6.23 3.57 21.19
N VAL A 298 6.42 4.86 20.90
CA VAL A 298 7.76 5.44 20.76
C VAL A 298 8.31 5.65 22.18
N ALA A 299 9.14 4.72 22.62
CA ALA A 299 9.70 4.70 23.96
C ALA A 299 11.10 4.08 23.95
N PRO A 300 11.94 4.35 24.95
CA PRO A 300 13.21 3.66 25.12
C PRO A 300 13.02 2.14 25.14
N PRO A 301 13.96 1.36 24.58
CA PRO A 301 13.85 -0.09 24.55
C PRO A 301 13.80 -0.68 25.96
N GLU A 302 12.89 -1.61 26.20
CA GLU A 302 12.80 -2.32 27.48
C GLU A 302 13.97 -3.29 27.63
N GLY A 303 14.78 -3.08 28.69
CA GLY A 303 16.00 -3.86 28.94
C GLY A 303 15.80 -5.28 29.49
N LYS A 304 14.56 -5.72 29.69
CA LYS A 304 14.27 -7.06 30.23
C LYS A 304 14.10 -8.06 29.08
N SER A 305 15.04 -8.99 29.00
CA SER A 305 14.92 -10.14 28.11
C SER A 305 13.70 -10.97 28.52
N TYR A 306 12.71 -11.07 27.62
CA TYR A 306 11.55 -11.95 27.78
C TYR A 306 11.99 -13.43 27.96
N ALA A 307 13.20 -13.76 27.52
CA ALA A 307 13.81 -15.07 27.69
C ALA A 307 13.95 -15.46 29.19
N SER A 308 14.27 -14.53 30.08
CA SER A 308 14.37 -14.79 31.50
C SER A 308 13.02 -15.14 32.13
N GLN A 309 11.95 -14.48 31.70
CA GLN A 309 10.59 -14.79 32.16
C GLN A 309 10.12 -16.16 31.63
N ILE A 310 10.46 -16.50 30.39
CA ILE A 310 10.17 -17.81 29.80
C ILE A 310 10.96 -18.88 30.57
N ALA A 311 12.27 -18.67 30.80
CA ALA A 311 13.11 -19.59 31.57
C ALA A 311 12.53 -19.83 32.97
N GLN A 312 12.09 -18.79 33.65
CA GLN A 312 11.43 -18.89 34.94
C GLN A 312 10.10 -19.65 34.88
N LYS A 313 9.26 -19.33 33.89
CA LYS A 313 7.95 -19.96 33.69
C LYS A 313 8.07 -21.47 33.43
N TYR A 314 9.09 -21.88 32.69
CA TYR A 314 9.32 -23.30 32.33
C TYR A 314 10.32 -23.99 33.22
N GLY A 315 10.76 -23.37 34.32
CA GLY A 315 11.63 -23.99 35.32
C GLY A 315 13.08 -24.19 34.85
N VAL A 316 13.55 -23.42 33.84
CA VAL A 316 14.89 -23.54 33.25
C VAL A 316 15.85 -22.45 33.81
N THR A 317 15.61 -21.96 35.00
CA THR A 317 16.57 -21.11 35.73
C THR A 317 17.50 -21.98 36.58
N TYR A 318 18.72 -21.49 36.85
CA TYR A 318 19.71 -22.22 37.64
C TYR A 318 19.13 -22.70 38.97
N GLU A 319 18.41 -21.84 39.69
CA GLU A 319 17.81 -22.15 41.01
C GLU A 319 16.77 -23.28 40.89
N LEU A 320 15.90 -23.22 39.88
CA LEU A 320 14.86 -24.23 39.68
C LEU A 320 15.44 -25.57 39.24
N LEU A 321 16.46 -25.55 38.35
CA LEU A 321 17.16 -26.75 37.91
C LEU A 321 17.97 -27.37 39.06
N LEU A 322 18.61 -26.57 39.90
CA LEU A 322 19.33 -27.02 41.06
C LEU A 322 18.39 -27.73 42.06
N HIS A 323 17.22 -27.14 42.29
CA HIS A 323 16.21 -27.76 43.19
C HIS A 323 15.73 -29.11 42.65
N LEU A 324 15.54 -29.29 41.33
CA LEU A 324 15.20 -30.57 40.73
C LEU A 324 16.31 -31.58 40.88
N SER A 325 17.60 -31.20 40.77
CA SER A 325 18.74 -32.09 40.94
C SER A 325 18.91 -32.59 42.37
N LEU A 326 18.57 -31.71 43.35
CA LEU A 326 18.64 -32.08 44.78
C LEU A 326 17.53 -33.06 45.20
N ILE A 327 16.35 -32.97 44.57
CA ILE A 327 15.24 -33.93 44.79
C ILE A 327 15.64 -35.33 44.31
N HIS A 328 16.31 -35.46 43.20
CA HIS A 328 16.76 -36.77 42.67
C HIS A 328 17.92 -37.41 43.43
N ILE A 329 18.67 -36.60 44.23
CA ILE A 329 19.76 -37.12 45.04
C ILE A 329 19.24 -37.60 46.43
N SER A 330 18.04 -37.20 46.81
CA SER A 330 17.46 -37.51 48.13
C SER A 330 16.45 -38.67 48.14
N GLU A 331 16.19 -39.32 46.98
CA GLU A 331 15.42 -40.57 46.95
C GLU A 331 16.39 -41.74 46.94
N PRO A 332 16.30 -42.70 47.92
CA PRO A 332 17.17 -43.87 48.02
C PRO A 332 16.87 -44.91 46.99
#